data_68e79bba4e69ffe9f842a6d5998ffe2f
#
_entry.id   68e79bba4e69ffe9f842a6d5998ffe2f
#
_cell.length_a   1.000
_cell.length_b   1.000
_cell.length_c   1.000
_cell.angle_alpha   90.00
_cell.angle_beta   90.00
_cell.angle_gamma   90.00
#
_symmetry.space_group_name_H-M   'P 1'
#
loop_
_entity.id
_entity.type
_entity.pdbx_description
1 polymer ?
#
loop_
_entity_poly.entity_id
_entity_poly.type
_entity_poly.pdbx_seq_one_letter_code
_entity_poly.pdbx_strand_id
1 'polypeptide(L)'
;MKKYAAEVVGTFWLVLGGCGSAVLAAAFPELGIGLLGVSLAFGLTVLTMAYAIGHISGCHLNPAVSIGLWAGGRFPAKDLVPYIVAQVLGGIVAGGVLYLIASGKAGFDVSSGFASNGYGEHSPGGYSMQAALISEIVMTMMFIVVILGATDKRAPAGFAPIAIGLCLTLIHLISIPVTNTSVNPARSTGVALYVGDWATAQLWLFWVAPLIGGALGAVVYRFIGRSDN
;
A
#
# COMPACT_ATOMS: atom_id res chain seq x y z
N MET A 1 -13.67 -18.17 4.03
CA MET A 1 -13.66 -17.34 5.27
C MET A 1 -12.25 -17.03 5.75
N LYS A 2 -11.37 -18.01 6.03
CA LYS A 2 -10.02 -17.80 6.61
C LYS A 2 -9.15 -16.81 5.80
N LYS A 3 -9.13 -16.91 4.47
CA LYS A 3 -8.35 -16.03 3.61
C LYS A 3 -8.80 -14.56 3.67
N TYR A 4 -10.10 -14.28 3.80
CA TYR A 4 -10.62 -12.92 3.95
C TYR A 4 -10.24 -12.33 5.32
N ALA A 5 -10.34 -13.12 6.39
CA ALA A 5 -9.87 -12.70 7.71
C ALA A 5 -8.35 -12.41 7.72
N ALA A 6 -7.55 -13.21 7.01
CA ALA A 6 -6.12 -12.95 6.86
C ALA A 6 -5.86 -11.63 6.12
N GLU A 7 -6.63 -11.29 5.08
CA GLU A 7 -6.51 -9.99 4.39
C GLU A 7 -6.91 -8.82 5.29
N VAL A 8 -7.94 -8.95 6.14
CA VAL A 8 -8.29 -7.93 7.15
C VAL A 8 -7.10 -7.70 8.09
N VAL A 9 -6.57 -8.77 8.70
CA VAL A 9 -5.47 -8.68 9.67
C VAL A 9 -4.19 -8.15 9.03
N GLY A 10 -3.86 -8.62 7.83
CA GLY A 10 -2.65 -8.19 7.13
C GLY A 10 -2.73 -6.72 6.69
N THR A 11 -3.88 -6.27 6.16
CA THR A 11 -4.06 -4.87 5.78
C THR A 11 -4.14 -3.97 7.02
N PHE A 12 -4.75 -4.44 8.10
CA PHE A 12 -4.68 -3.75 9.40
C PHE A 12 -3.23 -3.51 9.81
N TRP A 13 -2.39 -4.54 9.77
CA TRP A 13 -0.97 -4.41 10.13
C TRP A 13 -0.20 -3.48 9.20
N LEU A 14 -0.47 -3.55 7.88
CA LEU A 14 0.15 -2.67 6.90
C LEU A 14 -0.16 -1.19 7.20
N VAL A 15 -1.43 -0.86 7.42
CA VAL A 15 -1.84 0.53 7.66
C VAL A 15 -1.39 0.99 9.05
N LEU A 16 -1.57 0.18 10.09
CA LEU A 16 -1.14 0.56 11.44
C LEU A 16 0.38 0.72 11.52
N GLY A 17 1.16 -0.20 10.96
CA GLY A 17 2.63 -0.14 10.98
C GLY A 17 3.18 0.96 10.08
N GLY A 18 2.70 1.05 8.84
CA GLY A 18 3.17 2.03 7.86
C GLY A 18 2.72 3.45 8.20
N CYS A 19 1.41 3.71 8.24
CA CYS A 19 0.89 5.03 8.57
C CYS A 19 1.18 5.41 10.04
N GLY A 20 1.16 4.43 10.95
CA GLY A 20 1.51 4.65 12.36
C GLY A 20 2.96 5.08 12.52
N SER A 21 3.90 4.50 11.77
CA SER A 21 5.30 4.93 11.79
C SER A 21 5.46 6.39 11.36
N ALA A 22 4.66 6.84 10.38
CA ALA A 22 4.66 8.23 9.94
C ALA A 22 4.04 9.17 10.98
N VAL A 23 2.91 8.80 11.58
CA VAL A 23 2.18 9.65 12.54
C VAL A 23 2.87 9.73 13.90
N LEU A 24 3.38 8.59 14.39
CA LEU A 24 3.86 8.47 15.76
C LEU A 24 5.37 8.65 15.90
N ALA A 25 6.16 8.29 14.89
CA ALA A 25 7.59 8.14 15.04
C ALA A 25 8.44 8.94 14.03
N ALA A 26 7.87 9.45 12.93
CA ALA A 26 8.65 10.11 11.89
C ALA A 26 9.46 11.32 12.38
N ALA A 27 8.90 12.09 13.34
CA ALA A 27 9.51 13.30 13.90
C ALA A 27 9.61 13.26 15.44
N PHE A 28 9.80 12.10 16.05
CA PHE A 28 9.85 11.92 17.50
C PHE A 28 11.27 11.76 18.01
N PRO A 29 11.58 12.42 19.14
CA PRO A 29 11.15 13.73 19.67
C PRO A 29 12.04 14.83 19.08
N GLU A 30 12.05 15.26 17.99
CA GLU A 30 12.87 16.20 17.21
C GLU A 30 13.70 15.48 16.14
N LEU A 31 14.22 14.31 16.44
CA LEU A 31 14.93 13.47 15.48
C LEU A 31 14.29 12.07 15.49
N GLY A 32 13.24 11.89 14.73
CA GLY A 32 12.56 10.61 14.59
C GLY A 32 13.18 9.71 13.51
N ILE A 33 12.39 8.72 13.06
CA ILE A 33 12.84 7.76 12.04
C ILE A 33 12.88 8.37 10.62
N GLY A 34 12.26 9.52 10.43
CA GLY A 34 12.23 10.25 9.17
C GLY A 34 11.68 9.45 7.98
N LEU A 35 11.91 9.97 6.78
CA LEU A 35 11.48 9.34 5.53
C LEU A 35 12.03 7.91 5.37
N LEU A 36 13.30 7.69 5.71
CA LEU A 36 13.95 6.38 5.60
C LEU A 36 13.25 5.35 6.50
N GLY A 37 13.01 5.68 7.76
CA GLY A 37 12.37 4.77 8.70
C GLY A 37 10.92 4.46 8.34
N VAL A 38 10.16 5.46 7.88
CA VAL A 38 8.78 5.25 7.40
C VAL A 38 8.77 4.33 6.18
N SER A 39 9.68 4.54 5.23
CA SER A 39 9.81 3.68 4.04
C SER A 39 10.13 2.23 4.40
N LEU A 40 11.05 2.03 5.34
CA LEU A 40 11.36 0.70 5.88
C LEU A 40 10.16 0.09 6.60
N ALA A 41 9.43 0.84 7.41
CA ALA A 41 8.26 0.36 8.13
C ALA A 41 7.19 -0.19 7.17
N PHE A 42 6.85 0.53 6.10
CA PHE A 42 5.92 0.03 5.09
C PHE A 42 6.40 -1.28 4.44
N GLY A 43 7.65 -1.36 4.06
CA GLY A 43 8.21 -2.59 3.49
C GLY A 43 8.21 -3.77 4.47
N LEU A 44 8.56 -3.51 5.74
CA LEU A 44 8.57 -4.52 6.80
C LEU A 44 7.18 -5.05 7.13
N THR A 45 6.12 -4.22 7.07
CA THR A 45 4.74 -4.71 7.26
C THR A 45 4.38 -5.77 6.24
N VAL A 46 4.67 -5.54 4.95
CA VAL A 46 4.39 -6.51 3.89
C VAL A 46 5.31 -7.72 4.01
N LEU A 47 6.60 -7.53 4.24
CA LEU A 47 7.56 -8.61 4.38
C LEU A 47 7.14 -9.58 5.48
N THR A 48 6.83 -9.06 6.68
CA THR A 48 6.45 -9.88 7.83
C THR A 48 5.11 -10.57 7.62
N MET A 49 4.10 -9.87 7.05
CA MET A 49 2.81 -10.48 6.77
C MET A 49 2.87 -11.50 5.63
N ALA A 50 3.69 -11.29 4.61
CA ALA A 50 3.84 -12.26 3.53
C ALA A 50 4.39 -13.60 4.05
N TYR A 51 5.30 -13.59 5.01
CA TYR A 51 5.72 -14.82 5.70
C TYR A 51 4.64 -15.37 6.64
N ALA A 52 3.94 -14.51 7.36
CA ALA A 52 2.97 -14.92 8.38
C ALA A 52 1.66 -15.49 7.80
N ILE A 53 1.13 -14.90 6.73
CA ILE A 53 -0.20 -15.24 6.18
C ILE A 53 -0.19 -15.52 4.66
N GLY A 54 0.94 -15.45 3.99
CA GLY A 54 1.01 -15.70 2.55
C GLY A 54 0.47 -17.07 2.14
N HIS A 55 0.71 -18.09 2.94
CA HIS A 55 0.19 -19.45 2.75
C HIS A 55 -1.34 -19.57 3.00
N ILE A 56 -1.99 -18.56 3.59
CA ILE A 56 -3.44 -18.54 3.89
C ILE A 56 -4.22 -17.80 2.81
N SER A 57 -3.79 -16.55 2.48
CA SER A 57 -4.53 -15.66 1.57
C SER A 57 -3.76 -15.27 0.31
N GLY A 58 -2.46 -15.54 0.24
CA GLY A 58 -1.57 -14.95 -0.75
C GLY A 58 -1.03 -13.59 -0.32
N CYS A 59 -1.52 -13.04 0.80
CA CYS A 59 -1.05 -11.77 1.40
C CYS A 59 -1.07 -10.60 0.40
N HIS A 60 -2.25 -10.33 -0.18
CA HIS A 60 -2.39 -9.22 -1.12
C HIS A 60 -2.37 -7.86 -0.42
N LEU A 61 -3.15 -7.68 0.67
CA LEU A 61 -3.26 -6.49 1.53
C LEU A 61 -3.57 -5.19 0.77
N ASN A 62 -4.00 -5.28 -0.48
CA ASN A 62 -4.03 -4.17 -1.41
C ASN A 62 -4.98 -4.47 -2.57
N PRO A 63 -6.02 -3.66 -2.82
CA PRO A 63 -6.90 -3.82 -3.96
C PRO A 63 -6.17 -3.80 -5.31
N ALA A 64 -5.15 -2.97 -5.48
CA ALA A 64 -4.38 -2.91 -6.72
C ALA A 64 -3.54 -4.18 -6.95
N VAL A 65 -3.03 -4.80 -5.89
CA VAL A 65 -2.37 -6.11 -5.96
C VAL A 65 -3.37 -7.19 -6.37
N SER A 66 -4.56 -7.19 -5.77
CA SER A 66 -5.62 -8.16 -6.12
C SER A 66 -6.04 -8.04 -7.58
N ILE A 67 -6.21 -6.81 -8.10
CA ILE A 67 -6.48 -6.54 -9.53
C ILE A 67 -5.30 -6.99 -10.40
N GLY A 68 -4.06 -6.66 -10.05
CA GLY A 68 -2.87 -7.04 -10.79
C GLY A 68 -2.71 -8.57 -10.90
N LEU A 69 -2.91 -9.29 -9.80
CA LEU A 69 -2.86 -10.76 -9.80
C LEU A 69 -4.01 -11.39 -10.58
N TRP A 70 -5.21 -10.83 -10.50
CA TRP A 70 -6.35 -11.25 -11.33
C TRP A 70 -6.06 -11.01 -12.82
N ALA A 71 -5.64 -9.81 -13.21
CA ALA A 71 -5.25 -9.49 -14.58
C ALA A 71 -4.08 -10.36 -15.07
N GLY A 72 -3.18 -10.76 -14.17
CA GLY A 72 -2.08 -11.69 -14.43
C GLY A 72 -2.51 -13.15 -14.54
N GLY A 73 -3.79 -13.48 -14.29
CA GLY A 73 -4.32 -14.85 -14.34
C GLY A 73 -3.93 -15.71 -13.12
N ARG A 74 -3.49 -15.08 -12.02
CA ARG A 74 -3.06 -15.79 -10.80
C ARG A 74 -4.03 -15.65 -9.64
N PHE A 75 -5.17 -15.00 -9.84
CA PHE A 75 -6.20 -14.82 -8.83
C PHE A 75 -7.60 -14.96 -9.43
N PRO A 76 -8.54 -15.70 -8.78
CA PRO A 76 -9.85 -15.93 -9.34
C PRO A 76 -10.77 -14.71 -9.16
N ALA A 77 -11.51 -14.33 -10.21
CA ALA A 77 -12.41 -13.18 -10.22
C ALA A 77 -13.46 -13.20 -9.10
N LYS A 78 -13.95 -14.39 -8.73
CA LYS A 78 -14.96 -14.56 -7.66
C LYS A 78 -14.48 -14.07 -6.29
N ASP A 79 -13.18 -14.04 -6.05
CA ASP A 79 -12.58 -13.63 -4.79
C ASP A 79 -12.19 -12.15 -4.77
N LEU A 80 -12.25 -11.46 -5.90
CA LEU A 80 -11.75 -10.10 -6.05
C LEU A 80 -12.50 -9.11 -5.14
N VAL A 81 -13.83 -9.06 -5.26
CA VAL A 81 -14.65 -8.16 -4.43
C VAL A 81 -14.55 -8.48 -2.93
N PRO A 82 -14.65 -9.76 -2.48
CA PRO A 82 -14.43 -10.10 -1.09
C PRO A 82 -13.05 -9.69 -0.53
N TYR A 83 -11.98 -9.78 -1.34
CA TYR A 83 -10.63 -9.32 -0.94
C TYR A 83 -10.59 -7.81 -0.77
N ILE A 84 -11.11 -7.05 -1.75
CA ILE A 84 -11.14 -5.59 -1.69
C ILE A 84 -11.91 -5.13 -0.44
N VAL A 85 -13.08 -5.72 -0.15
CA VAL A 85 -13.86 -5.39 1.05
C VAL A 85 -13.07 -5.71 2.33
N ALA A 86 -12.45 -6.88 2.41
CA ALA A 86 -11.64 -7.27 3.58
C ALA A 86 -10.45 -6.31 3.80
N GLN A 87 -9.75 -5.96 2.73
CA GLN A 87 -8.61 -5.04 2.75
C GLN A 87 -9.04 -3.63 3.21
N VAL A 88 -10.12 -3.10 2.64
CA VAL A 88 -10.64 -1.78 3.04
C VAL A 88 -11.08 -1.77 4.50
N LEU A 89 -11.78 -2.82 4.97
CA LEU A 89 -12.16 -2.95 6.37
C LEU A 89 -10.92 -2.99 7.28
N GLY A 90 -9.90 -3.77 6.93
CA GLY A 90 -8.64 -3.82 7.68
C GLY A 90 -7.97 -2.45 7.77
N GLY A 91 -7.93 -1.72 6.66
CA GLY A 91 -7.39 -0.35 6.61
C GLY A 91 -8.16 0.63 7.49
N ILE A 92 -9.50 0.62 7.43
CA ILE A 92 -10.35 1.50 8.24
C ILE A 92 -10.18 1.19 9.74
N VAL A 93 -10.19 -0.08 10.14
CA VAL A 93 -9.99 -0.46 11.54
C VAL A 93 -8.60 -0.03 12.03
N ALA A 94 -7.56 -0.18 11.20
CA ALA A 94 -6.21 0.28 11.53
C ALA A 94 -6.15 1.80 11.71
N GLY A 95 -6.78 2.56 10.81
CA GLY A 95 -6.91 4.02 10.94
C GLY A 95 -7.58 4.41 12.26
N GLY A 96 -8.66 3.71 12.66
CA GLY A 96 -9.33 3.94 13.94
C GLY A 96 -8.45 3.68 15.14
N VAL A 97 -7.73 2.56 15.14
CA VAL A 97 -6.77 2.25 16.23
C VAL A 97 -5.65 3.28 16.28
N LEU A 98 -5.10 3.66 15.11
CA LEU A 98 -4.07 4.69 15.05
C LEU A 98 -4.58 6.05 15.56
N TYR A 99 -5.81 6.42 15.20
CA TYR A 99 -6.45 7.65 15.69
C TYR A 99 -6.57 7.65 17.21
N LEU A 100 -7.03 6.54 17.80
CA LEU A 100 -7.15 6.41 19.26
C LEU A 100 -5.78 6.52 19.96
N ILE A 101 -4.74 5.92 19.39
CA ILE A 101 -3.38 6.01 19.94
C ILE A 101 -2.86 7.45 19.83
N ALA A 102 -2.96 8.06 18.66
CA ALA A 102 -2.44 9.39 18.40
C ALA A 102 -3.17 10.48 19.22
N SER A 103 -4.48 10.31 19.45
CA SER A 103 -5.30 11.21 20.27
C SER A 103 -4.90 11.22 21.76
N GLY A 104 -4.13 10.23 22.20
CA GLY A 104 -3.54 10.24 23.55
C GLY A 104 -2.46 11.32 23.74
N LYS A 105 -1.98 11.95 22.67
CA LYS A 105 -1.02 13.05 22.73
C LYS A 105 -1.74 14.40 22.76
N ALA A 106 -1.45 15.23 23.75
CA ALA A 106 -1.99 16.59 23.81
C ALA A 106 -1.60 17.39 22.55
N GLY A 107 -2.58 18.10 21.97
CA GLY A 107 -2.39 18.89 20.75
C GLY A 107 -2.37 18.07 19.46
N PHE A 108 -2.73 16.78 19.50
CA PHE A 108 -2.92 16.01 18.27
C PHE A 108 -4.08 16.60 17.44
N ASP A 109 -3.80 16.85 16.17
CA ASP A 109 -4.79 17.32 15.20
C ASP A 109 -4.78 16.39 13.96
N VAL A 110 -5.85 15.66 13.77
CA VAL A 110 -6.02 14.74 12.64
C VAL A 110 -6.07 15.47 11.30
N SER A 111 -6.54 16.72 11.29
CA SER A 111 -6.63 17.54 10.07
C SER A 111 -5.26 17.91 9.50
N SER A 112 -4.19 17.80 10.29
CA SER A 112 -2.80 18.02 9.86
C SER A 112 -2.28 16.99 8.83
N GLY A 113 -3.10 15.96 8.48
CA GLY A 113 -2.83 15.05 7.39
C GLY A 113 -2.87 13.57 7.72
N PHE A 114 -2.57 13.15 8.95
CA PHE A 114 -2.70 11.76 9.46
C PHE A 114 -2.19 10.68 8.50
N ALA A 115 -1.02 10.92 7.89
CA ALA A 115 -0.43 10.08 6.86
C ALA A 115 -1.30 9.87 5.59
N SER A 116 -2.27 10.75 5.33
CA SER A 116 -3.10 10.71 4.12
C SER A 116 -2.27 11.00 2.87
N ASN A 117 -2.73 10.48 1.75
CA ASN A 117 -2.17 10.77 0.45
C ASN A 117 -2.78 12.03 -0.12
N GLY A 118 -1.97 12.82 -0.86
CA GLY A 118 -2.45 14.05 -1.46
C GLY A 118 -1.61 14.51 -2.65
N TYR A 119 -2.14 15.48 -3.39
CA TYR A 119 -1.49 16.17 -4.50
C TYR A 119 -1.75 17.68 -4.44
N GLY A 120 -1.03 18.46 -5.24
CA GLY A 120 -1.13 19.92 -5.19
C GLY A 120 -0.67 20.46 -3.84
N GLU A 121 -1.49 21.25 -3.19
CA GLU A 121 -1.23 21.82 -1.86
C GLU A 121 -1.14 20.77 -0.74
N HIS A 122 -1.70 19.57 -0.96
CA HIS A 122 -1.64 18.45 -0.01
C HIS A 122 -0.54 17.43 -0.37
N SER A 123 0.25 17.68 -1.42
CA SER A 123 1.46 16.90 -1.70
C SER A 123 2.56 17.30 -0.70
N PRO A 124 3.29 16.34 -0.09
CA PRO A 124 4.41 16.68 0.80
C PRO A 124 5.45 17.58 0.15
N GLY A 125 5.74 17.39 -1.14
CA GLY A 125 6.70 18.19 -1.91
C GLY A 125 6.06 19.19 -2.88
N GLY A 126 4.74 19.44 -2.81
CA GLY A 126 4.06 20.40 -3.68
C GLY A 126 3.85 19.91 -5.13
N TYR A 127 3.85 18.62 -5.37
CA TYR A 127 3.69 18.05 -6.71
C TYR A 127 2.27 18.12 -7.23
N SER A 128 2.12 18.40 -8.54
CA SER A 128 0.82 18.50 -9.20
C SER A 128 0.05 17.18 -9.22
N MET A 129 -1.26 17.26 -9.48
CA MET A 129 -2.14 16.11 -9.71
C MET A 129 -1.59 15.19 -10.84
N GLN A 130 -1.06 15.77 -11.92
CA GLN A 130 -0.51 14.99 -13.02
C GLN A 130 0.74 14.19 -12.58
N ALA A 131 1.63 14.80 -11.80
CA ALA A 131 2.79 14.12 -11.25
C ALA A 131 2.38 12.99 -10.29
N ALA A 132 1.36 13.23 -9.46
CA ALA A 132 0.79 12.23 -8.57
C ALA A 132 0.21 11.04 -9.34
N LEU A 133 -0.59 11.32 -10.40
CA LEU A 133 -1.18 10.29 -11.24
C LEU A 133 -0.10 9.38 -11.88
N ILE A 134 0.93 9.99 -12.48
CA ILE A 134 2.04 9.27 -13.12
C ILE A 134 2.80 8.45 -12.07
N SER A 135 3.14 9.05 -10.93
CA SER A 135 3.85 8.38 -9.86
C SER A 135 3.10 7.13 -9.36
N GLU A 136 1.83 7.29 -9.02
CA GLU A 136 1.02 6.17 -8.50
C GLU A 136 0.83 5.05 -9.53
N ILE A 137 0.63 5.38 -10.81
CA ILE A 137 0.53 4.37 -11.89
C ILE A 137 1.86 3.61 -12.02
N VAL A 138 2.97 4.33 -12.17
CA VAL A 138 4.28 3.72 -12.45
C VAL A 138 4.77 2.91 -11.25
N MET A 139 4.67 3.45 -10.04
CA MET A 139 5.11 2.76 -8.82
C MET A 139 4.28 1.48 -8.58
N THR A 140 2.96 1.55 -8.78
CA THR A 140 2.12 0.35 -8.65
C THR A 140 2.39 -0.66 -9.76
N MET A 141 2.58 -0.22 -11.00
CA MET A 141 2.96 -1.09 -12.11
C MET A 141 4.23 -1.89 -11.79
N MET A 142 5.28 -1.21 -11.32
CA MET A 142 6.55 -1.86 -10.95
C MET A 142 6.38 -2.78 -9.75
N PHE A 143 5.55 -2.41 -8.78
CA PHE A 143 5.24 -3.26 -7.64
C PHE A 143 4.62 -4.60 -8.08
N ILE A 144 3.65 -4.56 -9.00
CA ILE A 144 3.03 -5.77 -9.55
C ILE A 144 4.00 -6.60 -10.39
N VAL A 145 4.88 -5.96 -11.18
CA VAL A 145 5.94 -6.68 -11.91
C VAL A 145 6.84 -7.46 -10.95
N VAL A 146 7.25 -6.83 -9.83
CA VAL A 146 8.08 -7.50 -8.82
C VAL A 146 7.30 -8.62 -8.12
N ILE A 147 6.05 -8.39 -7.75
CA ILE A 147 5.21 -9.43 -7.11
C ILE A 147 5.06 -10.65 -8.03
N LEU A 148 4.69 -10.43 -9.30
CA LEU A 148 4.50 -11.51 -10.27
C LEU A 148 5.82 -12.24 -10.54
N GLY A 149 6.94 -11.51 -10.62
CA GLY A 149 8.27 -12.09 -10.82
C GLY A 149 8.76 -12.89 -9.63
N ALA A 150 8.71 -12.31 -8.44
CA ALA A 150 9.19 -12.98 -7.22
C ALA A 150 8.35 -14.21 -6.83
N THR A 151 7.09 -14.26 -7.26
CA THR A 151 6.18 -15.40 -7.04
C THR A 151 6.06 -16.34 -8.24
N ASP A 152 6.85 -16.14 -9.29
CA ASP A 152 6.91 -17.06 -10.43
C ASP A 152 7.51 -18.40 -9.99
N LYS A 153 7.02 -19.50 -10.58
CA LYS A 153 7.52 -20.85 -10.25
C LYS A 153 9.01 -21.04 -10.57
N ARG A 154 9.58 -20.22 -11.44
CA ARG A 154 11.00 -20.18 -11.82
C ARG A 154 11.86 -19.38 -10.83
N ALA A 155 11.23 -18.54 -9.99
CA ALA A 155 11.94 -17.77 -9.00
C ALA A 155 12.38 -18.64 -7.81
N PRO A 156 13.46 -18.28 -7.08
CA PRO A 156 13.89 -19.01 -5.89
C PRO A 156 12.78 -19.07 -4.85
N ALA A 157 12.43 -20.29 -4.40
CA ALA A 157 11.38 -20.50 -3.43
C ALA A 157 11.75 -19.88 -2.06
N GLY A 158 10.74 -19.29 -1.37
CA GLY A 158 10.88 -18.73 -0.03
C GLY A 158 11.40 -17.29 0.04
N PHE A 159 11.89 -16.71 -1.05
CA PHE A 159 12.45 -15.34 -1.04
C PHE A 159 11.48 -14.24 -1.49
N ALA A 160 10.33 -14.61 -2.05
CA ALA A 160 9.34 -13.63 -2.52
C ALA A 160 8.95 -12.56 -1.48
N PRO A 161 8.69 -12.88 -0.20
CA PRO A 161 8.37 -11.88 0.81
C PRO A 161 9.44 -10.80 0.98
N ILE A 162 10.72 -11.17 0.89
CA ILE A 162 11.85 -10.25 1.01
C ILE A 162 11.86 -9.29 -0.19
N ALA A 163 11.78 -9.81 -1.40
CA ALA A 163 11.79 -9.01 -2.62
C ALA A 163 10.60 -8.03 -2.66
N ILE A 164 9.41 -8.49 -2.28
CA ILE A 164 8.18 -7.69 -2.30
C ILE A 164 8.24 -6.59 -1.22
N GLY A 165 8.66 -6.92 0.00
CA GLY A 165 8.79 -5.95 1.08
C GLY A 165 9.84 -4.88 0.77
N LEU A 166 11.02 -5.27 0.26
CA LEU A 166 12.07 -4.32 -0.14
C LEU A 166 11.65 -3.46 -1.34
N CYS A 167 10.88 -4.01 -2.29
CA CYS A 167 10.30 -3.23 -3.38
C CYS A 167 9.37 -2.14 -2.83
N LEU A 168 8.50 -2.45 -1.87
CA LEU A 168 7.63 -1.46 -1.25
C LEU A 168 8.43 -0.39 -0.49
N THR A 169 9.52 -0.78 0.20
CA THR A 169 10.47 0.16 0.80
C THR A 169 11.04 1.12 -0.25
N LEU A 170 11.54 0.59 -1.37
CA LEU A 170 12.11 1.40 -2.46
C LEU A 170 11.07 2.37 -3.04
N ILE A 171 9.84 1.92 -3.27
CA ILE A 171 8.74 2.75 -3.75
C ILE A 171 8.48 3.92 -2.78
N HIS A 172 8.46 3.68 -1.47
CA HIS A 172 8.27 4.73 -0.47
C HIS A 172 9.44 5.72 -0.43
N LEU A 173 10.68 5.24 -0.57
CA LEU A 173 11.87 6.10 -0.68
C LEU A 173 11.79 7.06 -1.87
N ILE A 174 11.15 6.64 -2.96
CA ILE A 174 11.01 7.43 -4.19
C ILE A 174 9.82 8.41 -4.08
N SER A 175 8.66 7.95 -3.60
CA SER A 175 7.38 8.62 -3.87
C SER A 175 6.70 9.26 -2.64
N ILE A 176 7.24 9.09 -1.42
CA ILE A 176 6.73 9.84 -0.26
C ILE A 176 6.70 11.35 -0.54
N PRO A 177 7.74 12.00 -1.10
CA PRO A 177 7.68 13.43 -1.40
C PRO A 177 6.58 13.82 -2.40
N VAL A 178 6.16 12.90 -3.27
CA VAL A 178 5.20 13.20 -4.35
C VAL A 178 3.76 13.12 -3.84
N THR A 179 3.38 12.03 -3.18
CA THR A 179 1.99 11.75 -2.80
C THR A 179 1.82 11.24 -1.37
N ASN A 180 2.89 11.18 -0.59
CA ASN A 180 2.96 10.38 0.62
C ASN A 180 2.74 8.87 0.34
N THR A 181 3.01 8.43 -0.86
CA THR A 181 2.94 7.07 -1.40
C THR A 181 1.67 6.31 -1.05
N SER A 182 0.82 6.09 -2.02
CA SER A 182 -0.32 5.18 -1.88
C SER A 182 0.03 3.78 -2.34
N VAL A 183 0.08 3.57 -3.64
CA VAL A 183 0.12 2.31 -4.37
C VAL A 183 -0.88 1.27 -3.86
N ASN A 184 -1.83 1.71 -3.00
CA ASN A 184 -2.75 0.85 -2.26
C ASN A 184 -4.05 1.60 -1.89
N PRO A 185 -5.16 1.37 -2.60
CA PRO A 185 -6.44 2.02 -2.31
C PRO A 185 -6.95 1.79 -0.87
N ALA A 186 -6.73 0.61 -0.30
CA ALA A 186 -7.17 0.31 1.07
C ALA A 186 -6.35 1.09 2.11
N ARG A 187 -5.03 1.25 1.90
CA ARG A 187 -4.16 2.10 2.72
C ARG A 187 -4.64 3.55 2.70
N SER A 188 -4.92 4.07 1.52
CA SER A 188 -5.36 5.47 1.37
C SER A 188 -6.72 5.71 2.02
N THR A 189 -7.68 4.81 1.81
CA THR A 189 -9.01 4.88 2.41
C THR A 189 -8.94 4.85 3.93
N GLY A 190 -8.09 3.98 4.48
CA GLY A 190 -7.97 3.73 5.91
C GLY A 190 -7.64 4.96 6.75
N VAL A 191 -6.93 5.93 6.21
CA VAL A 191 -6.55 7.18 6.90
C VAL A 191 -7.36 8.38 6.41
N ALA A 192 -7.70 8.44 5.11
CA ALA A 192 -8.45 9.55 4.53
C ALA A 192 -9.82 9.76 5.19
N LEU A 193 -10.50 8.69 5.61
CA LEU A 193 -11.80 8.77 6.26
C LEU A 193 -11.75 9.45 7.64
N TYR A 194 -10.61 9.45 8.31
CA TYR A 194 -10.42 10.12 9.60
C TYR A 194 -10.04 11.59 9.45
N VAL A 195 -9.33 11.95 8.38
CA VAL A 195 -9.06 13.35 8.02
C VAL A 195 -10.29 14.01 7.46
N GLY A 196 -11.06 13.30 6.64
CA GLY A 196 -12.21 13.85 5.94
C GLY A 196 -11.79 14.84 4.85
N ASP A 197 -12.67 15.83 4.57
CA ASP A 197 -12.45 16.99 3.72
C ASP A 197 -11.55 16.71 2.49
N TRP A 198 -10.42 17.38 2.36
CA TRP A 198 -9.51 17.28 1.23
C TRP A 198 -9.01 15.84 0.97
N ALA A 199 -8.76 15.06 2.05
CA ALA A 199 -8.23 13.72 1.91
C ALA A 199 -9.26 12.77 1.27
N THR A 200 -10.54 12.92 1.60
CA THR A 200 -11.64 12.18 0.95
C THR A 200 -11.92 12.70 -0.46
N ALA A 201 -11.82 14.02 -0.67
CA ALA A 201 -12.00 14.62 -1.98
C ALA A 201 -10.92 14.19 -2.98
N GLN A 202 -9.69 13.96 -2.53
CA GLN A 202 -8.58 13.51 -3.38
C GLN A 202 -8.43 11.98 -3.45
N LEU A 203 -9.19 11.20 -2.66
CA LEU A 203 -9.08 9.75 -2.55
C LEU A 203 -9.29 9.01 -3.88
N TRP A 204 -10.09 9.57 -4.79
CA TRP A 204 -10.37 8.97 -6.10
C TRP A 204 -9.09 8.66 -6.90
N LEU A 205 -8.10 9.57 -6.86
CA LEU A 205 -6.83 9.37 -7.58
C LEU A 205 -6.09 8.15 -7.04
N PHE A 206 -6.09 7.95 -5.72
CA PHE A 206 -5.43 6.85 -5.02
C PHE A 206 -6.19 5.51 -5.10
N TRP A 207 -7.36 5.52 -5.75
CA TRP A 207 -8.03 4.33 -6.26
C TRP A 207 -7.69 4.11 -7.74
N VAL A 208 -7.96 5.09 -8.58
CA VAL A 208 -7.88 4.95 -10.05
C VAL A 208 -6.44 4.67 -10.49
N ALA A 209 -5.46 5.46 -10.05
CA ALA A 209 -4.08 5.33 -10.49
C ALA A 209 -3.44 3.98 -10.09
N PRO A 210 -3.53 3.53 -8.81
CA PRO A 210 -3.00 2.20 -8.45
C PRO A 210 -3.71 1.05 -9.17
N LEU A 211 -5.01 1.11 -9.41
CA LEU A 211 -5.71 0.04 -10.14
C LEU A 211 -5.26 -0.04 -11.60
N ILE A 212 -5.05 1.10 -12.27
CA ILE A 212 -4.46 1.16 -13.62
C ILE A 212 -3.04 0.60 -13.59
N GLY A 213 -2.21 1.05 -12.66
CA GLY A 213 -0.84 0.56 -12.48
C GLY A 213 -0.78 -0.94 -12.27
N GLY A 214 -1.68 -1.47 -11.43
CA GLY A 214 -1.81 -2.90 -11.18
C GLY A 214 -2.10 -3.72 -12.43
N ALA A 215 -3.07 -3.26 -13.23
CA ALA A 215 -3.41 -3.91 -14.51
C ALA A 215 -2.26 -3.82 -15.52
N LEU A 216 -1.62 -2.67 -15.64
CA LEU A 216 -0.46 -2.48 -16.54
C LEU A 216 0.73 -3.35 -16.12
N GLY A 217 1.01 -3.48 -14.82
CA GLY A 217 2.07 -4.36 -14.32
C GLY A 217 1.87 -5.82 -14.71
N ALA A 218 0.62 -6.28 -14.68
CA ALA A 218 0.27 -7.61 -15.16
C ALA A 218 0.53 -7.78 -16.69
N VAL A 219 0.19 -6.76 -17.49
CA VAL A 219 0.46 -6.77 -18.94
C VAL A 219 1.96 -6.81 -19.19
N VAL A 220 2.72 -5.92 -18.53
CA VAL A 220 4.19 -5.86 -18.67
C VAL A 220 4.80 -7.21 -18.27
N TYR A 221 4.42 -7.78 -17.14
CA TYR A 221 4.99 -9.06 -16.70
C TYR A 221 4.62 -10.22 -17.64
N ARG A 222 3.40 -10.24 -18.19
CA ARG A 222 3.02 -11.25 -19.19
C ARG A 222 3.89 -11.17 -20.44
N PHE A 223 4.31 -9.97 -20.84
CA PHE A 223 5.17 -9.78 -22.03
C PHE A 223 6.60 -10.26 -21.75
N ILE A 224 7.23 -9.80 -20.66
CA ILE A 224 8.64 -10.12 -20.36
C ILE A 224 8.83 -11.51 -19.73
N GLY A 225 7.80 -12.06 -19.09
CA GLY A 225 7.85 -13.35 -18.38
C GLY A 225 7.49 -14.55 -19.26
N ARG A 226 7.17 -14.35 -20.55
CA ARG A 226 6.95 -15.46 -21.49
C ARG A 226 8.25 -16.25 -21.65
N SER A 227 8.18 -17.56 -21.44
CA SER A 227 9.22 -18.47 -21.92
C SER A 227 9.09 -18.57 -23.42
N ASP A 228 10.17 -18.27 -24.15
CA ASP A 228 10.30 -18.66 -25.56
C ASP A 228 10.37 -20.20 -25.59
N ASN A 229 9.22 -20.85 -25.82
CA ASN A 229 9.12 -22.26 -26.15
C ASN A 229 9.03 -22.41 -27.67
#